data_abbebf8f8e1240527b0ba172f6515c3b
#
_entry.id   abbebf8f8e1240527b0ba172f6515c3b
#
_cell.length_a   1.000
_cell.length_b   1.000
_cell.length_c   1.000
_cell.angle_alpha   90.00
_cell.angle_beta   90.00
_cell.angle_gamma   90.00
#
_symmetry.space_group_name_H-M   'P 1'
#
loop_
_entity.id
_entity.type
_entity.pdbx_description
1 polymer ?
#
loop_
_entity_poly.entity_id
_entity_poly.type
_entity_poly.pdbx_seq_one_letter_code
_entity_poly.pdbx_strand_id
1 'polypeptide(L)'
;MNELSFKTHCTLGFLFRISLVIYSNFHDKTFDVPYTDVDYKVFTDAARHMVQGSSPFDRDTYRYTPLLALLLVPNIFINENCGKILFSFVDILVTLLISKILTLQQCGERLKRICAYTWLYNPFTIIISTRGNADSVAVLLVMFTLYLFLQDKFVLSGLLHALSVHFRLYPLIFSIPMYFSIRGGTNLLPNKNQLKLVISCVLSIICLTAINYYFYGYKYLYESLIYHIVRKDTKHNFSVYFYMLYLSATNPPSIIQKIFTFLPQLALLLVLSYKYSSKSQLPFAMLTQAMVIVAYNPVLTSQYFFWYLSLLPLCLPRFGLSVRRSLCLCFTWILSQVLWLLTAYLLEFQGLNTFTYIWISSLVFFVVNIKVLNDIISVSPARTKVTYNRRK
;
A
#
# COMPACT_ATOMS: atom_id res chain seq x y z
N MET A 1 -30.20 -21.38 -7.57
CA MET A 1 -29.95 -20.31 -6.61
C MET A 1 -29.52 -19.07 -7.43
N ASN A 2 -30.30 -17.98 -7.35
CA ASN A 2 -29.94 -16.75 -8.03
C ASN A 2 -28.66 -16.18 -7.38
N GLU A 3 -27.58 -16.02 -8.15
CA GLU A 3 -26.37 -15.38 -7.65
C GLU A 3 -26.69 -13.93 -7.23
N LEU A 4 -26.25 -13.56 -6.04
CA LEU A 4 -26.40 -12.17 -5.56
C LEU A 4 -25.70 -11.21 -6.53
N SER A 5 -26.28 -10.03 -6.71
CA SER A 5 -25.71 -9.02 -7.59
C SER A 5 -24.38 -8.49 -7.03
N PHE A 6 -23.50 -7.99 -7.90
CA PHE A 6 -22.25 -7.37 -7.47
C PHE A 6 -22.46 -6.18 -6.52
N LYS A 7 -23.54 -5.41 -6.77
CA LYS A 7 -23.94 -4.31 -5.88
C LYS A 7 -24.33 -4.81 -4.49
N THR A 8 -25.09 -5.91 -4.43
CA THR A 8 -25.48 -6.54 -3.15
C THR A 8 -24.25 -6.98 -2.36
N HIS A 9 -23.24 -7.58 -3.01
CA HIS A 9 -21.99 -7.94 -2.34
C HIS A 9 -21.25 -6.71 -1.78
N CYS A 10 -21.17 -5.61 -2.55
CA CYS A 10 -20.57 -4.36 -2.07
C CYS A 10 -21.31 -3.81 -0.84
N THR A 11 -22.67 -3.82 -0.86
CA THR A 11 -23.49 -3.39 0.28
C THR A 11 -23.27 -4.29 1.51
N LEU A 12 -23.28 -5.60 1.34
CA LEU A 12 -23.03 -6.54 2.44
C LEU A 12 -21.62 -6.40 3.01
N GLY A 13 -20.61 -6.24 2.13
CA GLY A 13 -19.23 -5.99 2.54
C GLY A 13 -19.05 -4.68 3.31
N PHE A 14 -19.81 -3.64 2.96
CA PHE A 14 -19.84 -2.38 3.71
C PHE A 14 -20.53 -2.55 5.06
N LEU A 15 -21.72 -3.13 5.09
CA LEU A 15 -22.48 -3.37 6.34
C LEU A 15 -21.67 -4.23 7.33
N PHE A 16 -20.95 -5.24 6.84
CA PHE A 16 -20.05 -6.04 7.67
C PHE A 16 -18.93 -5.20 8.30
N ARG A 17 -18.34 -4.26 7.54
CA ARG A 17 -17.34 -3.33 8.09
C ARG A 17 -17.94 -2.39 9.14
N ILE A 18 -19.15 -1.89 8.90
CA ILE A 18 -19.85 -1.05 9.89
C ILE A 18 -20.10 -1.84 11.18
N SER A 19 -20.50 -3.10 11.11
CA SER A 19 -20.68 -3.92 12.32
C SER A 19 -19.38 -4.08 13.12
N LEU A 20 -18.24 -4.22 12.44
CA LEU A 20 -16.92 -4.26 13.09
C LEU A 20 -16.50 -2.91 13.67
N VAL A 21 -16.84 -1.79 13.03
CA VAL A 21 -16.62 -0.45 13.59
C VAL A 21 -17.44 -0.25 14.87
N ILE A 22 -18.69 -0.71 14.90
CA ILE A 22 -19.53 -0.68 16.11
C ILE A 22 -18.91 -1.59 17.18
N TYR A 23 -18.50 -2.80 16.81
CA TYR A 23 -17.81 -3.74 17.72
C TYR A 23 -16.54 -3.15 18.30
N SER A 24 -15.78 -2.37 17.53
CA SER A 24 -14.53 -1.76 18.00
C SER A 24 -14.72 -0.90 19.25
N ASN A 25 -15.86 -0.20 19.37
CA ASN A 25 -16.17 0.61 20.56
C ASN A 25 -16.39 -0.22 21.83
N PHE A 26 -16.97 -1.41 21.67
CA PHE A 26 -17.13 -2.37 22.77
C PHE A 26 -15.77 -2.98 23.13
N HIS A 27 -15.03 -3.44 22.11
CA HIS A 27 -13.74 -4.08 22.29
C HIS A 27 -12.72 -3.16 23.00
N ASP A 28 -12.60 -1.90 22.56
CA ASP A 28 -11.65 -0.94 23.11
C ASP A 28 -11.94 -0.56 24.58
N LYS A 29 -13.16 -0.83 25.07
CA LYS A 29 -13.55 -0.61 26.48
C LYS A 29 -13.37 -1.84 27.36
N THR A 30 -13.30 -3.05 26.74
CA THR A 30 -13.37 -4.31 27.48
C THR A 30 -12.03 -5.01 27.55
N PHE A 31 -11.16 -4.84 26.53
CA PHE A 31 -9.91 -5.57 26.39
C PHE A 31 -8.69 -4.64 26.51
N ASP A 32 -7.62 -5.15 27.10
CA ASP A 32 -6.35 -4.42 27.31
C ASP A 32 -5.67 -4.05 25.97
N VAL A 33 -5.79 -4.91 24.95
CA VAL A 33 -5.26 -4.64 23.62
C VAL A 33 -6.34 -3.99 22.77
N PRO A 34 -6.23 -2.69 22.40
CA PRO A 34 -7.28 -2.00 21.68
C PRO A 34 -7.42 -2.53 20.23
N TYR A 35 -8.66 -2.60 19.76
CA TYR A 35 -8.97 -2.87 18.37
C TYR A 35 -8.57 -1.69 17.48
N THR A 36 -8.85 -0.47 17.93
CA THR A 36 -8.55 0.77 17.21
C THR A 36 -7.03 0.93 17.05
N ASP A 37 -6.59 1.30 15.84
CA ASP A 37 -5.18 1.58 15.55
C ASP A 37 -4.69 2.77 16.38
N VAL A 38 -3.46 2.68 16.91
CA VAL A 38 -2.83 3.77 17.66
C VAL A 38 -2.71 5.02 16.79
N ASP A 39 -2.37 4.85 15.51
CA ASP A 39 -2.26 5.94 14.54
C ASP A 39 -3.59 6.69 14.35
N TYR A 40 -4.74 6.01 14.48
CA TYR A 40 -6.05 6.65 14.35
C TYR A 40 -6.31 7.73 15.40
N LYS A 41 -5.82 7.50 16.63
CA LYS A 41 -5.88 8.51 17.69
C LYS A 41 -5.03 9.72 17.36
N VAL A 42 -3.82 9.47 16.82
CA VAL A 42 -2.91 10.53 16.37
C VAL A 42 -3.53 11.36 15.24
N PHE A 43 -4.21 10.71 14.28
CA PHE A 43 -4.91 11.42 13.20
C PHE A 43 -6.07 12.27 13.71
N THR A 44 -6.87 11.73 14.64
CA THR A 44 -8.01 12.43 15.24
C THR A 44 -7.54 13.62 16.09
N ASP A 45 -6.47 13.47 16.86
CA ASP A 45 -5.90 14.58 17.62
C ASP A 45 -5.35 15.69 16.72
N ALA A 46 -4.68 15.33 15.62
CA ALA A 46 -4.22 16.29 14.62
C ALA A 46 -5.40 17.05 13.97
N ALA A 47 -6.52 16.36 13.70
CA ALA A 47 -7.74 16.99 13.23
C ALA A 47 -8.32 17.98 14.27
N ARG A 48 -8.24 17.64 15.55
CA ARG A 48 -8.67 18.53 16.66
C ARG A 48 -7.84 19.80 16.70
N HIS A 49 -6.50 19.71 16.55
CA HIS A 49 -5.62 20.87 16.45
C HIS A 49 -6.02 21.78 15.29
N MET A 50 -6.32 21.21 14.11
CA MET A 50 -6.77 22.01 12.96
C MET A 50 -8.10 22.73 13.22
N VAL A 51 -9.06 22.07 13.88
CA VAL A 51 -10.34 22.69 14.25
C VAL A 51 -10.15 23.83 15.25
N GLN A 52 -9.15 23.75 16.10
CA GLN A 52 -8.79 24.79 17.07
C GLN A 52 -7.94 25.92 16.45
N GLY A 53 -7.66 25.87 15.13
CA GLY A 53 -6.84 26.86 14.45
C GLY A 53 -5.33 26.72 14.68
N SER A 54 -4.89 25.59 15.26
CA SER A 54 -3.47 25.27 15.46
C SER A 54 -2.96 24.28 14.39
N SER A 55 -1.65 24.05 14.37
CA SER A 55 -1.04 23.16 13.39
C SER A 55 -1.33 21.69 13.71
N PRO A 56 -1.65 20.83 12.72
CA PRO A 56 -1.76 19.38 12.94
C PRO A 56 -0.45 18.76 13.47
N PHE A 57 0.68 19.42 13.23
CA PHE A 57 2.01 19.01 13.70
C PHE A 57 2.29 19.39 15.16
N ASP A 58 1.37 20.07 15.82
CA ASP A 58 1.44 20.32 17.26
C ASP A 58 1.07 19.04 18.04
N ARG A 59 0.44 18.06 17.37
CA ARG A 59 0.35 16.69 17.88
C ARG A 59 1.68 15.99 17.70
N ASP A 60 2.33 15.66 18.79
CA ASP A 60 3.57 14.87 18.77
C ASP A 60 3.32 13.55 18.02
N THR A 61 4.31 13.13 17.25
CA THR A 61 4.24 11.92 16.43
C THR A 61 3.29 11.96 15.22
N TYR A 62 2.66 13.09 14.89
CA TYR A 62 1.93 13.23 13.64
C TYR A 62 2.90 13.33 12.45
N ARG A 63 3.02 12.26 11.68
CA ARG A 63 4.00 12.08 10.58
C ARG A 63 3.32 11.98 9.20
N TYR A 64 2.20 12.63 9.03
CA TYR A 64 1.34 12.47 7.86
C TYR A 64 1.05 13.81 7.19
N THR A 65 0.47 13.75 5.98
CA THR A 65 0.03 14.98 5.29
C THR A 65 -1.10 15.68 6.06
N PRO A 66 -1.17 17.03 6.06
CA PRO A 66 -2.31 17.77 6.62
C PRO A 66 -3.66 17.36 6.03
N LEU A 67 -3.67 16.87 4.78
CA LEU A 67 -4.88 16.36 4.12
C LEU A 67 -5.54 15.22 4.91
N LEU A 68 -4.75 14.35 5.55
CA LEU A 68 -5.31 13.27 6.38
C LEU A 68 -6.04 13.83 7.61
N ALA A 69 -5.44 14.79 8.29
CA ALA A 69 -6.09 15.45 9.43
C ALA A 69 -7.38 16.16 9.01
N LEU A 70 -7.37 16.83 7.85
CA LEU A 70 -8.55 17.48 7.28
C LEU A 70 -9.68 16.48 6.98
N LEU A 71 -9.35 15.31 6.42
CA LEU A 71 -10.33 14.24 6.17
C LEU A 71 -10.99 13.70 7.43
N LEU A 72 -10.34 13.86 8.58
CA LEU A 72 -10.83 13.39 9.88
C LEU A 72 -11.47 14.49 10.74
N VAL A 73 -11.63 15.70 10.24
CA VAL A 73 -12.40 16.76 10.90
C VAL A 73 -13.81 16.30 11.32
N PRO A 74 -14.54 15.47 10.52
CA PRO A 74 -15.83 14.91 10.96
C PRO A 74 -15.76 14.07 12.25
N ASN A 75 -14.59 13.53 12.62
CA ASN A 75 -14.41 12.84 13.90
C ASN A 75 -14.67 13.76 15.11
N ILE A 76 -14.41 15.05 14.97
CA ILE A 76 -14.54 16.03 16.05
C ILE A 76 -15.97 16.55 16.16
N PHE A 77 -16.62 16.81 15.02
CA PHE A 77 -17.95 17.46 15.00
C PHE A 77 -19.11 16.46 15.06
N ILE A 78 -18.93 15.23 14.54
CA ILE A 78 -20.04 14.28 14.37
C ILE A 78 -19.85 13.07 15.31
N ASN A 79 -18.85 12.24 15.06
CA ASN A 79 -18.57 11.03 15.83
C ASN A 79 -17.16 10.53 15.55
N GLU A 80 -16.45 10.06 16.59
CA GLU A 80 -15.07 9.56 16.49
C GLU A 80 -14.88 8.39 15.52
N ASN A 81 -15.96 7.73 15.10
CA ASN A 81 -15.91 6.63 14.13
C ASN A 81 -16.05 7.09 12.65
N CYS A 82 -16.29 8.38 12.38
CA CYS A 82 -16.50 8.88 11.02
C CYS A 82 -15.33 8.51 10.09
N GLY A 83 -14.09 8.60 10.56
CA GLY A 83 -12.92 8.21 9.80
C GLY A 83 -12.88 6.71 9.50
N LYS A 84 -13.23 5.84 10.45
CA LYS A 84 -13.31 4.39 10.23
C LYS A 84 -14.38 4.04 9.20
N ILE A 85 -15.52 4.72 9.24
CA ILE A 85 -16.62 4.58 8.27
C ILE A 85 -16.15 5.06 6.89
N LEU A 86 -15.46 6.20 6.82
CA LEU A 86 -14.87 6.72 5.59
C LEU A 86 -13.89 5.71 4.98
N PHE A 87 -12.93 5.18 5.75
CA PHE A 87 -11.94 4.21 5.25
C PHE A 87 -12.60 2.91 4.81
N SER A 88 -13.63 2.45 5.52
CA SER A 88 -14.44 1.30 5.13
C SER A 88 -15.19 1.53 3.81
N PHE A 89 -15.73 2.73 3.60
CA PHE A 89 -16.37 3.11 2.35
C PHE A 89 -15.37 3.20 1.19
N VAL A 90 -14.18 3.72 1.45
CA VAL A 90 -13.08 3.78 0.48
C VAL A 90 -12.70 2.39 -0.02
N ASP A 91 -12.70 1.35 0.82
CA ASP A 91 -12.46 -0.03 0.40
C ASP A 91 -13.50 -0.53 -0.62
N ILE A 92 -14.76 -0.08 -0.49
CA ILE A 92 -15.78 -0.39 -1.49
C ILE A 92 -15.50 0.32 -2.82
N LEU A 93 -15.03 1.58 -2.78
CA LEU A 93 -14.60 2.29 -3.99
C LEU A 93 -13.41 1.60 -4.67
N VAL A 94 -12.46 1.08 -3.90
CA VAL A 94 -11.35 0.26 -4.42
C VAL A 94 -11.89 -1.00 -5.10
N THR A 95 -12.86 -1.70 -4.49
CA THR A 95 -13.52 -2.87 -5.11
C THR A 95 -14.13 -2.52 -6.48
N LEU A 96 -14.82 -1.37 -6.57
CA LEU A 96 -15.40 -0.88 -7.81
C LEU A 96 -14.33 -0.54 -8.86
N LEU A 97 -13.20 0.07 -8.44
CA LEU A 97 -12.08 0.37 -9.34
C LEU A 97 -11.39 -0.91 -9.84
N ILE A 98 -11.19 -1.91 -8.99
CA ILE A 98 -10.69 -3.22 -9.41
C ILE A 98 -11.57 -3.78 -10.52
N SER A 99 -12.89 -3.80 -10.33
CA SER A 99 -13.83 -4.28 -11.34
C SER A 99 -13.72 -3.48 -12.65
N LYS A 100 -13.64 -2.13 -12.59
CA LYS A 100 -13.48 -1.27 -13.78
C LYS A 100 -12.17 -1.51 -14.50
N ILE A 101 -11.05 -1.63 -13.78
CA ILE A 101 -9.73 -1.91 -14.37
C ILE A 101 -9.72 -3.27 -15.04
N LEU A 102 -10.29 -4.30 -14.42
CA LEU A 102 -10.42 -5.63 -15.01
C LEU A 102 -11.30 -5.63 -16.27
N THR A 103 -12.30 -4.77 -16.34
CA THR A 103 -13.09 -4.55 -17.57
C THR A 103 -12.21 -3.94 -18.69
N LEU A 104 -11.36 -2.96 -18.38
CA LEU A 104 -10.38 -2.43 -19.34
C LEU A 104 -9.36 -3.49 -19.80
N GLN A 105 -9.07 -4.46 -18.94
CA GLN A 105 -8.20 -5.60 -19.28
C GLN A 105 -8.93 -6.73 -20.04
N GLN A 106 -10.20 -6.54 -20.40
CA GLN A 106 -11.06 -7.52 -21.11
C GLN A 106 -11.22 -8.84 -20.34
N CYS A 107 -11.24 -8.78 -19.00
CA CYS A 107 -11.47 -9.94 -18.15
C CYS A 107 -12.95 -10.36 -18.21
N GLY A 108 -13.22 -11.68 -18.30
CA GLY A 108 -14.58 -12.23 -18.28
C GLY A 108 -15.33 -11.92 -16.97
N GLU A 109 -16.64 -11.70 -17.04
CA GLU A 109 -17.47 -11.20 -15.93
C GLU A 109 -17.37 -12.04 -14.65
N ARG A 110 -17.37 -13.37 -14.75
CA ARG A 110 -17.25 -14.27 -13.58
C ARG A 110 -15.91 -14.07 -12.87
N LEU A 111 -14.82 -14.10 -13.62
CA LEU A 111 -13.46 -13.97 -13.06
C LEU A 111 -13.22 -12.57 -12.50
N LYS A 112 -13.75 -11.54 -13.17
CA LYS A 112 -13.73 -10.15 -12.68
C LYS A 112 -14.38 -10.02 -11.30
N ARG A 113 -15.56 -10.62 -11.09
CA ARG A 113 -16.24 -10.64 -9.78
C ARG A 113 -15.41 -11.37 -8.73
N ILE A 114 -14.90 -12.56 -9.03
CA ILE A 114 -14.04 -13.33 -8.11
C ILE A 114 -12.83 -12.46 -7.69
N CYS A 115 -12.13 -11.84 -8.62
CA CYS A 115 -10.99 -10.99 -8.33
C CYS A 115 -11.37 -9.76 -7.48
N ALA A 116 -12.51 -9.13 -7.73
CA ALA A 116 -12.98 -8.02 -6.89
C ALA A 116 -13.32 -8.49 -5.46
N TYR A 117 -13.86 -9.70 -5.32
CA TYR A 117 -14.18 -10.28 -4.01
C TYR A 117 -12.93 -10.68 -3.21
N THR A 118 -11.79 -10.97 -3.86
CA THR A 118 -10.53 -11.19 -3.14
C THR A 118 -10.03 -9.94 -2.40
N TRP A 119 -10.45 -8.74 -2.81
CA TRP A 119 -10.26 -7.52 -2.04
C TRP A 119 -11.39 -7.29 -1.03
N LEU A 120 -12.63 -7.36 -1.49
CA LEU A 120 -13.82 -7.02 -0.70
C LEU A 120 -13.94 -7.81 0.60
N TYR A 121 -13.64 -9.12 0.53
CA TYR A 121 -13.77 -10.08 1.64
C TYR A 121 -12.42 -10.49 2.24
N ASN A 122 -11.34 -9.83 1.88
CA ASN A 122 -10.03 -10.12 2.47
C ASN A 122 -10.03 -9.68 3.94
N PRO A 123 -9.74 -10.57 4.90
CA PRO A 123 -9.70 -10.21 6.31
C PRO A 123 -8.71 -9.08 6.62
N PHE A 124 -7.56 -9.02 5.94
CA PHE A 124 -6.60 -7.93 6.12
C PHE A 124 -7.18 -6.58 5.72
N THR A 125 -7.88 -6.51 4.57
CA THR A 125 -8.46 -5.24 4.12
C THR A 125 -9.56 -4.78 5.07
N ILE A 126 -10.38 -5.71 5.53
CA ILE A 126 -11.48 -5.43 6.47
C ILE A 126 -10.91 -4.90 7.79
N ILE A 127 -9.94 -5.61 8.37
CA ILE A 127 -9.37 -5.24 9.67
C ILE A 127 -8.64 -3.88 9.58
N ILE A 128 -7.84 -3.64 8.55
CA ILE A 128 -7.06 -2.40 8.41
C ILE A 128 -7.99 -1.18 8.34
N SER A 129 -9.02 -1.21 7.50
CA SER A 129 -9.95 -0.08 7.36
C SER A 129 -10.80 0.14 8.61
N THR A 130 -11.32 -0.93 9.22
CA THR A 130 -12.19 -0.84 10.40
C THR A 130 -11.45 -0.48 11.69
N ARG A 131 -10.14 -0.73 11.74
CA ARG A 131 -9.26 -0.22 12.81
C ARG A 131 -8.94 1.27 12.70
N GLY A 132 -9.26 1.89 11.55
CA GLY A 132 -9.01 3.31 11.32
C GLY A 132 -7.66 3.62 10.66
N ASN A 133 -7.10 2.69 9.89
CA ASN A 133 -5.87 2.96 9.15
C ASN A 133 -6.17 3.63 7.80
N ALA A 134 -5.44 4.72 7.50
CA ALA A 134 -5.68 5.55 6.32
C ALA A 134 -5.10 4.97 5.01
N ASP A 135 -4.48 3.78 5.03
CA ASP A 135 -3.89 3.18 3.82
C ASP A 135 -4.95 2.81 2.78
N SER A 136 -6.23 2.64 3.16
CA SER A 136 -7.34 2.52 2.21
C SER A 136 -7.41 3.71 1.26
N VAL A 137 -7.21 4.94 1.75
CA VAL A 137 -7.20 6.16 0.93
C VAL A 137 -5.99 6.18 -0.01
N ALA A 138 -4.82 5.83 0.48
CA ALA A 138 -3.61 5.73 -0.35
C ALA A 138 -3.80 4.74 -1.51
N VAL A 139 -4.36 3.56 -1.21
CA VAL A 139 -4.68 2.54 -2.21
C VAL A 139 -5.71 3.05 -3.23
N LEU A 140 -6.77 3.74 -2.77
CA LEU A 140 -7.76 4.34 -3.68
C LEU A 140 -7.09 5.28 -4.68
N LEU A 141 -6.20 6.16 -4.21
CA LEU A 141 -5.48 7.12 -5.06
C LEU A 141 -4.59 6.40 -6.08
N VAL A 142 -3.85 5.35 -5.68
CA VAL A 142 -3.03 4.53 -6.58
C VAL A 142 -3.90 3.82 -7.62
N MET A 143 -4.99 3.18 -7.20
CA MET A 143 -5.90 2.45 -8.10
C MET A 143 -6.59 3.39 -9.09
N PHE A 144 -6.97 4.58 -8.65
CA PHE A 144 -7.58 5.57 -9.52
C PHE A 144 -6.55 6.18 -10.50
N THR A 145 -5.31 6.41 -10.04
CA THR A 145 -4.18 6.78 -10.91
C THR A 145 -4.00 5.76 -12.03
N LEU A 146 -3.93 4.48 -11.69
CA LEU A 146 -3.80 3.38 -12.65
C LEU A 146 -4.99 3.31 -13.62
N TYR A 147 -6.22 3.48 -13.12
CA TYR A 147 -7.43 3.49 -13.96
C TYR A 147 -7.37 4.59 -15.01
N LEU A 148 -7.04 5.84 -14.61
CA LEU A 148 -6.90 6.97 -15.53
C LEU A 148 -5.75 6.78 -16.53
N PHE A 149 -4.64 6.20 -16.06
CA PHE A 149 -3.48 5.88 -16.90
C PHE A 149 -3.85 4.88 -18.01
N LEU A 150 -4.58 3.83 -17.67
CA LEU A 150 -5.04 2.82 -18.64
C LEU A 150 -6.03 3.39 -19.67
N GLN A 151 -6.71 4.50 -19.35
CA GLN A 151 -7.57 5.26 -20.26
C GLN A 151 -6.82 6.32 -21.10
N ASP A 152 -5.48 6.34 -21.06
CA ASP A 152 -4.66 7.36 -21.75
C ASP A 152 -4.86 8.80 -21.26
N LYS A 153 -5.45 9.00 -20.08
CA LYS A 153 -5.65 10.31 -19.45
C LYS A 153 -4.40 10.71 -18.65
N PHE A 154 -3.26 10.87 -19.34
CA PHE A 154 -1.95 11.02 -18.70
C PHE A 154 -1.81 12.25 -17.81
N VAL A 155 -2.43 13.38 -18.15
CA VAL A 155 -2.41 14.58 -17.31
C VAL A 155 -3.13 14.32 -15.98
N LEU A 156 -4.38 13.81 -16.04
CA LEU A 156 -5.15 13.50 -14.82
C LEU A 156 -4.48 12.39 -13.97
N SER A 157 -3.88 11.40 -14.65
CA SER A 157 -3.12 10.35 -13.98
C SER A 157 -1.90 10.94 -13.27
N GLY A 158 -1.19 11.91 -13.88
CA GLY A 158 -0.04 12.58 -13.26
C GLY A 158 -0.44 13.42 -12.04
N LEU A 159 -1.55 14.19 -12.14
CA LEU A 159 -2.10 14.96 -11.02
C LEU A 159 -2.45 14.05 -9.83
N LEU A 160 -3.15 12.95 -10.12
CA LEU A 160 -3.60 12.02 -9.08
C LEU A 160 -2.44 11.18 -8.52
N HIS A 161 -1.43 10.87 -9.35
CA HIS A 161 -0.19 10.24 -8.89
C HIS A 161 0.56 11.13 -7.91
N ALA A 162 0.68 12.43 -8.21
CA ALA A 162 1.26 13.41 -7.31
C ALA A 162 0.53 13.46 -5.96
N LEU A 163 -0.81 13.46 -5.99
CA LEU A 163 -1.63 13.42 -4.77
C LEU A 163 -1.40 12.12 -4.00
N SER A 164 -1.27 10.97 -4.69
CA SER A 164 -1.01 9.69 -4.03
C SER A 164 0.38 9.67 -3.37
N VAL A 165 1.41 10.21 -4.03
CA VAL A 165 2.76 10.37 -3.46
C VAL A 165 2.77 11.34 -2.28
N HIS A 166 2.03 12.44 -2.38
CA HIS A 166 1.90 13.41 -1.30
C HIS A 166 1.16 12.83 -0.09
N PHE A 167 0.16 11.97 -0.31
CA PHE A 167 -0.59 11.31 0.77
C PHE A 167 0.24 10.23 1.48
N ARG A 168 1.01 9.43 0.71
CA ARG A 168 1.96 8.40 1.17
C ARG A 168 3.13 8.34 0.21
N LEU A 169 4.35 8.25 0.68
CA LEU A 169 5.54 8.31 -0.18
C LEU A 169 5.73 7.06 -1.07
N TYR A 170 5.21 5.89 -0.67
CA TYR A 170 5.47 4.65 -1.39
C TYR A 170 5.02 4.64 -2.87
N PRO A 171 3.95 5.32 -3.30
CA PRO A 171 3.54 5.32 -4.70
C PRO A 171 4.59 5.91 -5.66
N LEU A 172 5.57 6.67 -5.13
CA LEU A 172 6.67 7.21 -5.92
C LEU A 172 7.40 6.15 -6.76
N ILE A 173 7.50 4.91 -6.25
CA ILE A 173 8.13 3.79 -6.98
C ILE A 173 7.42 3.46 -8.29
N PHE A 174 6.11 3.72 -8.38
CA PHE A 174 5.32 3.45 -9.57
C PHE A 174 5.56 4.46 -10.70
N SER A 175 6.23 5.58 -10.43
CA SER A 175 6.58 6.57 -11.45
C SER A 175 7.43 5.96 -12.57
N ILE A 176 8.37 5.06 -12.23
CA ILE A 176 9.29 4.44 -13.18
C ILE A 176 8.55 3.50 -14.16
N PRO A 177 7.78 2.49 -13.72
CA PRO A 177 7.04 1.63 -14.64
C PRO A 177 5.95 2.38 -15.42
N MET A 178 5.31 3.40 -14.82
CA MET A 178 4.36 4.26 -15.54
C MET A 178 5.06 4.99 -16.69
N TYR A 179 6.22 5.58 -16.45
CA TYR A 179 6.98 6.27 -17.47
C TYR A 179 7.41 5.32 -18.61
N PHE A 180 7.96 4.15 -18.28
CA PHE A 180 8.40 3.20 -19.29
C PHE A 180 7.25 2.58 -20.08
N SER A 181 6.07 2.41 -19.47
CA SER A 181 4.92 1.79 -20.14
C SER A 181 4.25 2.68 -21.21
N ILE A 182 4.56 3.99 -21.23
CA ILE A 182 4.13 4.91 -22.30
C ILE A 182 5.14 4.91 -23.48
N ARG A 183 6.34 4.37 -23.25
CA ARG A 183 7.41 4.41 -24.25
C ARG A 183 7.06 3.52 -25.45
N GLY A 184 6.77 4.15 -26.58
CA GLY A 184 6.59 3.47 -27.86
C GLY A 184 7.91 3.42 -28.64
N GLY A 185 8.63 2.28 -28.63
CA GLY A 185 9.84 2.09 -29.41
C GLY A 185 11.18 2.40 -28.70
N THR A 186 12.27 2.49 -29.50
CA THR A 186 13.67 2.59 -29.03
C THR A 186 14.14 4.03 -28.80
N ASN A 187 13.32 5.03 -29.08
CA ASN A 187 13.71 6.44 -28.94
C ASN A 187 14.06 6.78 -27.49
N LEU A 188 15.24 7.40 -27.30
CA LEU A 188 15.71 7.85 -25.98
C LEU A 188 14.97 9.10 -25.49
N LEU A 189 14.48 9.95 -26.42
CA LEU A 189 13.77 11.18 -26.07
C LEU A 189 12.35 10.87 -25.58
N PRO A 190 11.87 11.60 -24.54
CA PRO A 190 10.53 11.42 -24.03
C PRO A 190 9.49 11.87 -25.07
N ASN A 191 8.44 11.06 -25.21
CA ASN A 191 7.31 11.40 -26.06
C ASN A 191 6.33 12.38 -25.36
N LYS A 192 5.41 12.98 -26.14
CA LYS A 192 4.44 13.97 -25.62
C LYS A 192 3.61 13.44 -24.44
N ASN A 193 3.27 12.16 -24.42
CA ASN A 193 2.44 11.58 -23.35
C ASN A 193 3.28 11.34 -22.07
N GLN A 194 4.54 10.96 -22.21
CA GLN A 194 5.47 10.90 -21.08
C GLN A 194 5.66 12.29 -20.48
N LEU A 195 5.86 13.33 -21.32
CA LEU A 195 5.97 14.71 -20.85
C LEU A 195 4.70 15.17 -20.11
N LYS A 196 3.50 14.89 -20.67
CA LYS A 196 2.24 15.20 -19.98
C LYS A 196 2.16 14.58 -18.59
N LEU A 197 2.51 13.29 -18.46
CA LEU A 197 2.49 12.58 -17.17
C LEU A 197 3.50 13.20 -16.19
N VAL A 198 4.75 13.39 -16.62
CA VAL A 198 5.83 13.88 -15.75
C VAL A 198 5.60 15.32 -15.33
N ILE A 199 5.30 16.21 -16.28
CA ILE A 199 5.09 17.62 -15.98
C ILE A 199 3.90 17.82 -15.05
N SER A 200 2.76 17.17 -15.32
CA SER A 200 1.59 17.27 -14.44
C SER A 200 1.87 16.73 -13.04
N CYS A 201 2.60 15.62 -12.93
CA CYS A 201 2.99 15.06 -11.64
C CYS A 201 3.93 16.00 -10.86
N VAL A 202 5.03 16.44 -11.50
CA VAL A 202 6.04 17.26 -10.83
C VAL A 202 5.46 18.62 -10.40
N LEU A 203 4.74 19.30 -11.30
CA LEU A 203 4.09 20.57 -10.96
C LEU A 203 3.09 20.41 -9.80
N SER A 204 2.33 19.31 -9.77
CA SER A 204 1.39 19.06 -8.68
C SER A 204 2.09 18.77 -7.36
N ILE A 205 3.19 18.00 -7.35
CA ILE A 205 3.99 17.78 -6.13
C ILE A 205 4.53 19.11 -5.62
N ILE A 206 5.09 19.93 -6.49
CA ILE A 206 5.62 21.26 -6.11
C ILE A 206 4.50 22.14 -5.53
N CYS A 207 3.34 22.19 -6.21
CA CYS A 207 2.20 22.98 -5.76
C CYS A 207 1.69 22.52 -4.40
N LEU A 208 1.44 21.22 -4.22
CA LEU A 208 0.96 20.65 -2.95
C LEU A 208 1.96 20.89 -1.83
N THR A 209 3.26 20.70 -2.10
CA THR A 209 4.31 20.95 -1.12
C THR A 209 4.42 22.43 -0.76
N ALA A 210 4.36 23.33 -1.75
CA ALA A 210 4.43 24.78 -1.53
C ALA A 210 3.22 25.29 -0.71
N ILE A 211 2.01 24.82 -1.01
CA ILE A 211 0.81 25.20 -0.26
C ILE A 211 0.94 24.75 1.20
N ASN A 212 1.31 23.49 1.45
CA ASN A 212 1.43 23.00 2.82
C ASN A 212 2.61 23.66 3.57
N TYR A 213 3.72 23.98 2.85
CA TYR A 213 4.82 24.72 3.42
C TYR A 213 4.43 26.16 3.80
N TYR A 214 3.62 26.81 2.98
CA TYR A 214 3.12 28.14 3.29
C TYR A 214 2.30 28.18 4.58
N PHE A 215 1.44 27.17 4.83
CA PHE A 215 0.60 27.12 6.03
C PHE A 215 1.32 26.60 7.28
N TYR A 216 2.25 25.64 7.11
CA TYR A 216 2.80 24.89 8.25
C TYR A 216 4.34 24.96 8.35
N GLY A 217 5.01 25.65 7.42
CA GLY A 217 6.45 25.89 7.45
C GLY A 217 7.31 24.64 7.36
N TYR A 218 8.55 24.77 7.88
CA TYR A 218 9.54 23.68 7.86
C TYR A 218 9.08 22.42 8.64
N LYS A 219 8.24 22.59 9.68
CA LYS A 219 7.74 21.47 10.48
C LYS A 219 6.96 20.47 9.62
N TYR A 220 6.17 20.97 8.64
CA TYR A 220 5.53 20.10 7.64
C TYR A 220 6.54 19.30 6.80
N LEU A 221 7.58 19.95 6.25
CA LEU A 221 8.57 19.26 5.43
C LEU A 221 9.28 18.16 6.22
N TYR A 222 9.70 18.48 7.44
CA TYR A 222 10.40 17.54 8.29
C TYR A 222 9.48 16.35 8.65
N GLU A 223 8.31 16.59 9.22
CA GLU A 223 7.44 15.57 9.78
C GLU A 223 6.77 14.70 8.70
N SER A 224 6.31 15.31 7.59
CA SER A 224 5.57 14.57 6.56
C SER A 224 6.45 13.92 5.50
N LEU A 225 7.68 14.41 5.28
CA LEU A 225 8.53 13.96 4.17
C LEU A 225 9.89 13.46 4.66
N ILE A 226 10.69 14.31 5.34
CA ILE A 226 12.09 14.00 5.68
C ILE A 226 12.15 12.89 6.73
N TYR A 227 11.25 12.92 7.72
CA TYR A 227 11.21 11.93 8.79
C TYR A 227 11.14 10.49 8.25
N HIS A 228 10.35 10.23 7.22
CA HIS A 228 10.21 8.89 6.64
C HIS A 228 11.50 8.35 6.00
N ILE A 229 12.41 9.22 5.60
CA ILE A 229 13.73 8.85 5.02
C ILE A 229 14.72 8.51 6.13
N VAL A 230 14.60 9.18 7.28
CA VAL A 230 15.55 9.03 8.41
C VAL A 230 15.03 8.14 9.53
N ARG A 231 13.78 7.69 9.42
CA ARG A 231 13.07 6.88 10.42
C ARG A 231 13.83 5.59 10.75
N LYS A 232 13.90 5.29 12.06
CA LYS A 232 14.44 4.05 12.59
C LYS A 232 13.45 3.51 13.62
N ASP A 233 12.84 2.37 13.34
CA ASP A 233 11.96 1.69 14.29
C ASP A 233 12.64 0.43 14.82
N THR A 234 12.87 0.43 16.13
CA THR A 234 13.48 -0.69 16.85
C THR A 234 12.44 -1.56 17.56
N LYS A 235 11.14 -1.27 17.39
CA LYS A 235 10.00 -2.02 17.95
C LYS A 235 8.95 -2.23 16.87
N HIS A 236 8.13 -3.28 17.00
CA HIS A 236 7.00 -3.60 16.10
C HIS A 236 7.38 -3.65 14.61
N ASN A 237 8.57 -4.15 14.30
CA ASN A 237 9.14 -4.11 12.96
C ASN A 237 9.39 -5.52 12.41
N PHE A 238 8.63 -5.93 11.38
CA PHE A 238 8.77 -7.23 10.69
C PHE A 238 10.02 -7.32 9.79
N SER A 239 10.72 -6.21 9.60
CA SER A 239 11.83 -6.13 8.65
C SER A 239 12.99 -7.03 9.04
N VAL A 240 13.63 -7.62 8.03
CA VAL A 240 14.89 -8.33 8.17
C VAL A 240 16.01 -7.45 8.78
N TYR A 241 15.89 -6.13 8.62
CA TYR A 241 16.84 -5.15 9.16
C TYR A 241 16.58 -4.78 10.63
N PHE A 242 15.49 -5.27 11.23
CA PHE A 242 15.10 -4.96 12.60
C PHE A 242 16.27 -5.11 13.60
N TYR A 243 16.94 -6.25 13.59
CA TYR A 243 18.01 -6.54 14.56
C TYR A 243 19.24 -5.66 14.32
N MET A 244 19.59 -5.41 13.05
CA MET A 244 20.65 -4.48 12.70
C MET A 244 20.33 -3.05 13.17
N LEU A 245 19.11 -2.58 13.00
CA LEU A 245 18.66 -1.27 13.49
C LEU A 245 18.70 -1.19 15.01
N TYR A 246 18.32 -2.26 15.70
CA TYR A 246 18.39 -2.38 17.15
C TYR A 246 19.84 -2.30 17.66
N LEU A 247 20.76 -3.07 17.09
CA LEU A 247 22.19 -3.05 17.46
C LEU A 247 22.87 -1.73 17.12
N SER A 248 22.43 -1.05 16.05
CA SER A 248 22.97 0.25 15.62
C SER A 248 22.24 1.45 16.22
N ALA A 249 21.44 1.25 17.26
CA ALA A 249 20.69 2.34 17.91
C ALA A 249 21.64 3.42 18.49
N THR A 250 22.76 2.96 19.08
CA THR A 250 23.80 3.84 19.65
C THR A 250 24.82 4.33 18.60
N ASN A 251 25.13 3.48 17.60
CA ASN A 251 26.10 3.80 16.55
C ASN A 251 25.39 3.79 15.18
N PRO A 252 25.08 4.95 14.61
CA PRO A 252 24.36 5.02 13.34
C PRO A 252 25.16 4.34 12.22
N PRO A 253 24.50 3.58 11.32
CA PRO A 253 25.17 2.93 10.21
C PRO A 253 25.85 3.97 9.30
N SER A 254 27.04 3.62 8.79
CA SER A 254 27.78 4.44 7.85
C SER A 254 26.99 4.68 6.55
N ILE A 255 27.33 5.72 5.80
CA ILE A 255 26.73 6.00 4.48
C ILE A 255 26.88 4.79 3.54
N ILE A 256 28.04 4.13 3.59
CA ILE A 256 28.33 2.93 2.79
C ILE A 256 27.35 1.80 3.14
N GLN A 257 27.12 1.52 4.41
CA GLN A 257 26.16 0.50 4.85
C GLN A 257 24.73 0.82 4.36
N LYS A 258 24.31 2.08 4.43
CA LYS A 258 22.99 2.52 3.90
C LYS A 258 22.87 2.28 2.40
N ILE A 259 23.93 2.60 1.62
CA ILE A 259 23.96 2.36 0.17
C ILE A 259 23.84 0.88 -0.13
N PHE A 260 24.64 0.02 0.54
CA PHE A 260 24.57 -1.43 0.34
C PHE A 260 23.21 -2.04 0.70
N THR A 261 22.53 -1.48 1.72
CA THR A 261 21.18 -1.90 2.10
C THR A 261 20.14 -1.53 1.04
N PHE A 262 20.29 -0.37 0.40
CA PHE A 262 19.31 0.16 -0.57
C PHE A 262 19.56 -0.33 -2.01
N LEU A 263 20.81 -0.64 -2.38
CA LEU A 263 21.19 -0.98 -3.75
C LEU A 263 20.46 -2.19 -4.35
N PRO A 264 20.30 -3.34 -3.62
CA PRO A 264 19.57 -4.47 -4.16
C PRO A 264 18.11 -4.15 -4.48
N GLN A 265 17.46 -3.39 -3.61
CA GLN A 265 16.10 -2.91 -3.81
C GLN A 265 15.98 -2.03 -5.06
N LEU A 266 16.86 -1.04 -5.20
CA LEU A 266 16.88 -0.14 -6.36
C LEU A 266 17.11 -0.90 -7.66
N ALA A 267 18.07 -1.82 -7.69
CA ALA A 267 18.36 -2.66 -8.86
C ALA A 267 17.13 -3.47 -9.28
N LEU A 268 16.44 -4.12 -8.33
CA LEU A 268 15.22 -4.89 -8.61
C LEU A 268 14.10 -4.00 -9.15
N LEU A 269 13.89 -2.81 -8.56
CA LEU A 269 12.87 -1.87 -9.02
C LEU A 269 13.13 -1.42 -10.47
N LEU A 270 14.37 -1.12 -10.84
CA LEU A 270 14.73 -0.73 -12.20
C LEU A 270 14.59 -1.88 -13.20
N VAL A 271 15.11 -3.08 -12.86
CA VAL A 271 15.03 -4.27 -13.73
C VAL A 271 13.57 -4.68 -13.98
N LEU A 272 12.74 -4.71 -12.94
CA LEU A 272 11.33 -5.08 -13.06
C LEU A 272 10.55 -4.03 -13.87
N SER A 273 10.84 -2.73 -13.69
CA SER A 273 10.22 -1.66 -14.47
C SER A 273 10.53 -1.78 -15.96
N TYR A 274 11.79 -2.06 -16.30
CA TYR A 274 12.21 -2.24 -17.68
C TYR A 274 11.64 -3.52 -18.28
N LYS A 275 11.69 -4.64 -17.56
CA LYS A 275 11.21 -5.94 -18.02
C LYS A 275 9.70 -5.95 -18.33
N TYR A 276 8.90 -5.24 -17.51
CA TYR A 276 7.45 -5.18 -17.64
C TYR A 276 6.97 -3.80 -18.12
N SER A 277 7.68 -3.22 -19.08
CA SER A 277 7.48 -1.86 -19.60
C SER A 277 6.29 -1.67 -20.54
N SER A 278 5.40 -2.67 -20.72
CA SER A 278 4.22 -2.50 -21.55
C SER A 278 3.01 -2.03 -20.75
N LYS A 279 2.11 -1.26 -21.38
CA LYS A 279 0.89 -0.76 -20.75
C LYS A 279 0.00 -1.88 -20.20
N SER A 280 -0.08 -3.00 -20.90
CA SER A 280 -0.85 -4.17 -20.46
C SER A 280 -0.23 -4.88 -19.25
N GLN A 281 1.08 -4.76 -19.05
CA GLN A 281 1.82 -5.35 -17.93
C GLN A 281 2.00 -4.38 -16.75
N LEU A 282 1.58 -3.12 -16.88
CA LEU A 282 1.76 -2.11 -15.83
C LEU A 282 1.21 -2.54 -14.46
N PRO A 283 -0.02 -3.11 -14.35
CA PRO A 283 -0.50 -3.60 -13.05
C PRO A 283 0.42 -4.64 -12.42
N PHE A 284 1.01 -5.51 -13.25
CA PHE A 284 1.96 -6.52 -12.80
C PHE A 284 3.31 -5.92 -12.39
N ALA A 285 3.81 -4.93 -13.12
CA ALA A 285 5.01 -4.17 -12.74
C ALA A 285 4.81 -3.47 -11.40
N MET A 286 3.67 -2.82 -11.19
CA MET A 286 3.33 -2.17 -9.93
C MET A 286 3.22 -3.18 -8.77
N LEU A 287 2.59 -4.34 -9.00
CA LEU A 287 2.50 -5.42 -8.01
C LEU A 287 3.89 -5.90 -7.57
N THR A 288 4.75 -6.23 -8.52
CA THR A 288 6.11 -6.72 -8.19
C THR A 288 6.95 -5.67 -7.51
N GLN A 289 6.81 -4.40 -7.89
CA GLN A 289 7.48 -3.29 -7.20
C GLN A 289 6.99 -3.08 -5.79
N ALA A 290 5.66 -3.13 -5.57
CA ALA A 290 5.09 -3.03 -4.22
C ALA A 290 5.60 -4.19 -3.33
N MET A 291 5.71 -5.41 -3.87
CA MET A 291 6.28 -6.54 -3.13
C MET A 291 7.77 -6.33 -2.80
N VAL A 292 8.57 -5.81 -3.74
CA VAL A 292 9.99 -5.52 -3.52
C VAL A 292 10.15 -4.46 -2.43
N ILE A 293 9.44 -3.31 -2.55
CA ILE A 293 9.59 -2.24 -1.56
C ILE A 293 9.17 -2.69 -0.16
N VAL A 294 8.14 -3.52 -0.04
CA VAL A 294 7.68 -4.05 1.24
C VAL A 294 8.71 -5.04 1.80
N ALA A 295 9.21 -5.98 0.99
CA ALA A 295 10.17 -7.00 1.46
C ALA A 295 11.50 -6.40 1.92
N TYR A 296 12.01 -5.38 1.21
CA TYR A 296 13.29 -4.72 1.49
C TYR A 296 13.17 -3.43 2.32
N ASN A 297 11.99 -3.13 2.87
CA ASN A 297 11.83 -1.92 3.67
C ASN A 297 12.55 -2.07 5.04
N PRO A 298 13.36 -1.09 5.45
CA PRO A 298 13.96 -1.09 6.79
C PRO A 298 12.95 -1.07 7.94
N VAL A 299 11.78 -0.49 7.71
CA VAL A 299 10.66 -0.49 8.64
C VAL A 299 9.45 -1.14 7.98
N LEU A 300 9.00 -2.27 8.50
CA LEU A 300 7.91 -3.05 7.96
C LEU A 300 6.84 -3.30 9.02
N THR A 301 5.63 -2.84 8.73
CA THR A 301 4.43 -3.08 9.53
C THR A 301 3.37 -3.78 8.71
N SER A 302 2.40 -4.43 9.36
CA SER A 302 1.36 -5.23 8.68
C SER A 302 0.51 -4.41 7.69
N GLN A 303 0.34 -3.12 7.91
CA GLN A 303 -0.40 -2.24 7.00
C GLN A 303 0.27 -2.10 5.62
N TYR A 304 1.59 -2.31 5.50
CA TYR A 304 2.29 -2.21 4.21
C TYR A 304 1.92 -3.34 3.24
N PHE A 305 1.39 -4.47 3.74
CA PHE A 305 0.87 -5.54 2.88
C PHE A 305 -0.31 -5.06 2.02
N PHE A 306 -1.02 -4.04 2.46
CA PHE A 306 -2.10 -3.40 1.71
C PHE A 306 -1.65 -2.92 0.33
N TRP A 307 -0.42 -2.47 0.20
CA TRP A 307 0.11 -1.89 -1.03
C TRP A 307 0.17 -2.89 -2.19
N TYR A 308 0.58 -4.12 -1.94
CA TYR A 308 0.58 -5.15 -2.99
C TYR A 308 -0.71 -5.98 -3.01
N LEU A 309 -1.39 -6.15 -1.88
CA LEU A 309 -2.68 -6.85 -1.85
C LEU A 309 -3.75 -6.13 -2.67
N SER A 310 -3.67 -4.81 -2.83
CA SER A 310 -4.58 -4.03 -3.68
C SER A 310 -4.39 -4.29 -5.18
N LEU A 311 -3.14 -4.54 -5.59
CA LEU A 311 -2.77 -4.77 -6.99
C LEU A 311 -2.90 -6.25 -7.39
N LEU A 312 -2.85 -7.16 -6.43
CA LEU A 312 -2.94 -8.60 -6.65
C LEU A 312 -4.20 -9.02 -7.44
N PRO A 313 -5.43 -8.53 -7.12
CA PRO A 313 -6.64 -8.88 -7.86
C PRO A 313 -6.57 -8.58 -9.35
N LEU A 314 -5.83 -7.53 -9.76
CA LEU A 314 -5.67 -7.14 -11.15
C LEU A 314 -4.79 -8.10 -11.95
N CYS A 315 -3.97 -8.88 -11.26
CA CYS A 315 -3.00 -9.79 -11.85
C CYS A 315 -3.46 -11.25 -11.82
N LEU A 316 -4.35 -11.62 -10.88
CA LEU A 316 -4.88 -12.99 -10.72
C LEU A 316 -5.39 -13.62 -12.02
N PRO A 317 -6.14 -12.89 -12.90
CA PRO A 317 -6.63 -13.47 -14.15
C PRO A 317 -5.55 -13.98 -15.10
N ARG A 318 -4.33 -13.51 -14.93
CA ARG A 318 -3.18 -13.82 -15.80
C ARG A 318 -2.20 -14.78 -15.17
N PHE A 319 -2.42 -15.18 -13.91
CA PHE A 319 -1.55 -16.15 -13.25
C PHE A 319 -1.86 -17.58 -13.69
N GLY A 320 -0.87 -18.26 -14.23
CA GLY A 320 -0.94 -19.68 -14.56
C GLY A 320 -0.71 -20.60 -13.35
N LEU A 321 -1.00 -20.12 -12.13
CA LEU A 321 -0.85 -20.91 -10.90
C LEU A 321 -2.01 -21.88 -10.72
N SER A 322 -1.71 -23.13 -10.38
CA SER A 322 -2.73 -24.04 -9.92
C SER A 322 -3.31 -23.60 -8.55
N VAL A 323 -4.56 -23.91 -8.29
CA VAL A 323 -5.23 -23.58 -7.01
C VAL A 323 -4.43 -24.12 -5.82
N ARG A 324 -3.94 -25.37 -5.92
CA ARG A 324 -3.11 -25.98 -4.86
C ARG A 324 -1.86 -25.15 -4.56
N ARG A 325 -1.14 -24.69 -5.60
CA ARG A 325 0.07 -23.87 -5.44
C ARG A 325 -0.26 -22.51 -4.84
N SER A 326 -1.34 -21.86 -5.29
CA SER A 326 -1.81 -20.59 -4.73
C SER A 326 -2.16 -20.69 -3.25
N LEU A 327 -2.88 -21.75 -2.86
CA LEU A 327 -3.21 -22.01 -1.45
C LEU A 327 -1.96 -22.29 -0.61
N CYS A 328 -1.00 -23.06 -1.14
CA CYS A 328 0.26 -23.32 -0.46
C CYS A 328 1.06 -22.03 -0.22
N LEU A 329 1.17 -21.16 -1.23
CA LEU A 329 1.86 -19.86 -1.10
C LEU A 329 1.15 -18.96 -0.07
N CYS A 330 -0.17 -18.89 -0.12
CA CYS A 330 -0.97 -18.12 0.83
C CYS A 330 -0.78 -18.63 2.26
N PHE A 331 -0.89 -19.95 2.47
CA PHE A 331 -0.70 -20.59 3.77
C PHE A 331 0.71 -20.35 4.32
N THR A 332 1.75 -20.54 3.51
CA THR A 332 3.14 -20.31 3.91
C THR A 332 3.39 -18.85 4.31
N TRP A 333 2.79 -17.92 3.55
CA TRP A 333 2.87 -16.50 3.83
C TRP A 333 2.18 -16.13 5.15
N ILE A 334 0.97 -16.65 5.42
CA ILE A 334 0.26 -16.45 6.68
C ILE A 334 1.04 -17.07 7.84
N LEU A 335 1.51 -18.31 7.69
CA LEU A 335 2.24 -19.01 8.74
C LEU A 335 3.52 -18.27 9.16
N SER A 336 4.23 -17.69 8.20
CA SER A 336 5.43 -16.90 8.51
C SER A 336 5.14 -15.62 9.29
N GLN A 337 3.98 -14.99 9.06
CA GLN A 337 3.52 -13.86 9.88
C GLN A 337 3.11 -14.30 11.29
N VAL A 338 2.37 -15.40 11.40
CA VAL A 338 1.97 -15.95 12.71
C VAL A 338 3.20 -16.28 13.55
N LEU A 339 4.24 -16.86 12.94
CA LEU A 339 5.50 -17.15 13.62
C LEU A 339 6.16 -15.87 14.16
N TRP A 340 6.20 -14.81 13.35
CA TRP A 340 6.75 -13.54 13.80
C TRP A 340 5.90 -12.91 14.92
N LEU A 341 4.57 -12.89 14.75
CA LEU A 341 3.64 -12.34 15.76
C LEU A 341 3.75 -13.09 17.10
N LEU A 342 3.91 -14.41 17.05
CA LEU A 342 4.08 -15.22 18.27
C LEU A 342 5.34 -14.82 19.03
N THR A 343 6.48 -14.70 18.33
CA THR A 343 7.74 -14.32 18.98
C THR A 343 7.72 -12.88 19.51
N ALA A 344 7.05 -11.96 18.81
CA ALA A 344 6.84 -10.59 19.25
C ALA A 344 5.90 -10.53 20.49
N TYR A 345 4.81 -11.30 20.49
CA TYR A 345 3.90 -11.42 21.62
C TYR A 345 4.61 -11.92 22.89
N LEU A 346 5.45 -12.93 22.76
CA LEU A 346 6.22 -13.46 23.90
C LEU A 346 7.18 -12.41 24.49
N LEU A 347 7.74 -11.52 23.67
CA LEU A 347 8.57 -10.43 24.14
C LEU A 347 7.74 -9.33 24.85
N GLU A 348 6.71 -8.85 24.17
CA GLU A 348 6.03 -7.62 24.56
C GLU A 348 5.00 -7.82 25.68
N PHE A 349 4.32 -8.97 25.69
CA PHE A 349 3.26 -9.25 26.65
C PHE A 349 3.66 -10.25 27.72
N GLN A 350 4.62 -11.13 27.46
CA GLN A 350 5.08 -12.14 28.42
C GLN A 350 6.44 -11.78 29.03
N GLY A 351 7.12 -10.73 28.55
CA GLY A 351 8.41 -10.29 29.08
C GLY A 351 9.57 -11.25 28.82
N LEU A 352 9.40 -12.23 27.92
CA LEU A 352 10.44 -13.20 27.59
C LEU A 352 11.47 -12.59 26.64
N ASN A 353 12.77 -12.90 26.84
CA ASN A 353 13.82 -12.43 25.96
C ASN A 353 13.82 -13.22 24.64
N THR A 354 13.02 -12.78 23.68
CA THR A 354 12.86 -13.41 22.36
C THR A 354 13.45 -12.60 21.21
N PHE A 355 14.34 -11.64 21.44
CA PHE A 355 14.91 -10.78 20.38
C PHE A 355 15.56 -11.56 19.24
N THR A 356 16.36 -12.58 19.54
CA THR A 356 16.98 -13.44 18.52
C THR A 356 15.93 -14.22 17.73
N TYR A 357 14.89 -14.72 18.39
CA TYR A 357 13.81 -15.46 17.75
C TYR A 357 12.96 -14.55 16.84
N ILE A 358 12.73 -13.29 17.24
CA ILE A 358 12.08 -12.28 16.38
C ILE A 358 12.92 -12.04 15.11
N TRP A 359 14.25 -11.93 15.24
CA TRP A 359 15.13 -11.78 14.09
C TRP A 359 15.09 -12.99 13.16
N ILE A 360 15.17 -14.21 13.68
CA ILE A 360 15.04 -15.44 12.89
C ILE A 360 13.68 -15.48 12.18
N SER A 361 12.59 -15.14 12.87
CA SER A 361 11.25 -15.08 12.29
C SER A 361 11.15 -14.02 11.19
N SER A 362 11.83 -12.88 11.32
CA SER A 362 11.92 -11.85 10.28
C SER A 362 12.68 -12.36 9.05
N LEU A 363 13.76 -13.13 9.23
CA LEU A 363 14.48 -13.78 8.13
C LEU A 363 13.59 -14.79 7.39
N VAL A 364 12.87 -15.64 8.13
CA VAL A 364 11.91 -16.59 7.56
C VAL A 364 10.85 -15.86 6.76
N PHE A 365 10.28 -14.79 7.32
CA PHE A 365 9.26 -13.98 6.65
C PHE A 365 9.81 -13.32 5.37
N PHE A 366 11.03 -12.80 5.40
CA PHE A 366 11.71 -12.25 4.24
C PHE A 366 11.88 -13.29 3.13
N VAL A 367 12.43 -14.48 3.45
CA VAL A 367 12.62 -15.58 2.49
C VAL A 367 11.29 -16.01 1.87
N VAL A 368 10.22 -16.10 2.67
CA VAL A 368 8.88 -16.43 2.17
C VAL A 368 8.36 -15.35 1.22
N ASN A 369 8.52 -14.05 1.52
CA ASN A 369 8.14 -12.97 0.61
C ASN A 369 8.89 -13.04 -0.72
N ILE A 370 10.20 -13.28 -0.68
CA ILE A 370 11.02 -13.45 -1.89
C ILE A 370 10.59 -14.70 -2.68
N LYS A 371 10.26 -15.79 -2.01
CA LYS A 371 9.75 -17.01 -2.65
C LYS A 371 8.42 -16.76 -3.35
N VAL A 372 7.47 -16.09 -2.69
CA VAL A 372 6.18 -15.72 -3.27
C VAL A 372 6.38 -14.81 -4.49
N LEU A 373 7.23 -13.79 -4.37
CA LEU A 373 7.57 -12.89 -5.48
C LEU A 373 8.17 -13.66 -6.68
N ASN A 374 9.13 -14.56 -6.42
CA ASN A 374 9.76 -15.37 -7.47
C ASN A 374 8.75 -16.29 -8.17
N ASP A 375 7.85 -16.93 -7.41
CA ASP A 375 6.79 -17.77 -7.97
C ASP A 375 5.81 -16.96 -8.83
N ILE A 376 5.40 -15.77 -8.39
CA ILE A 376 4.57 -14.83 -9.17
C ILE A 376 5.28 -14.42 -10.46
N ILE A 377 6.57 -14.06 -10.41
CA ILE A 377 7.37 -13.69 -11.58
C ILE A 377 7.51 -14.88 -12.55
N SER A 378 7.68 -16.09 -12.05
CA SER A 378 7.88 -17.29 -12.87
C SER A 378 6.67 -17.66 -13.74
N VAL A 379 5.47 -17.32 -13.29
CA VAL A 379 4.18 -17.58 -13.99
C VAL A 379 3.67 -16.36 -14.75
N SER A 380 4.44 -15.28 -14.79
CA SER A 380 4.08 -14.05 -15.48
C SER A 380 3.91 -14.26 -16.98
N PRO A 381 2.91 -13.60 -17.62
CA PRO A 381 2.63 -13.68 -19.05
C PRO A 381 3.77 -13.17 -19.97
N ALA A 382 4.83 -12.60 -19.42
CA ALA A 382 6.03 -12.24 -20.21
C ALA A 382 6.72 -13.47 -20.86
N ARG A 383 6.47 -14.69 -20.37
CA ARG A 383 6.97 -15.95 -20.95
C ARG A 383 6.02 -16.58 -21.98
N THR A 384 4.76 -16.24 -21.98
CA THR A 384 3.80 -16.72 -22.98
C THR A 384 3.90 -15.81 -24.20
N LYS A 385 4.62 -16.23 -25.24
CA LYS A 385 4.45 -15.67 -26.57
C LYS A 385 2.98 -15.82 -26.92
N VAL A 386 2.23 -14.73 -26.83
CA VAL A 386 0.86 -14.68 -27.34
C VAL A 386 0.95 -14.86 -28.84
N THR A 387 0.74 -16.09 -29.30
CA THR A 387 0.47 -16.38 -30.70
C THR A 387 -0.89 -15.72 -31.00
N TYR A 388 -0.84 -14.49 -31.45
CA TYR A 388 -1.98 -13.83 -32.07
C TYR A 388 -2.28 -14.59 -33.37
N ASN A 389 -3.17 -15.59 -33.29
CA ASN A 389 -3.81 -16.10 -34.49
C ASN A 389 -4.68 -14.96 -35.04
N ARG A 390 -4.09 -14.22 -36.01
CA ARG A 390 -4.88 -13.43 -36.97
C ARG A 390 -5.77 -14.44 -37.73
N ARG A 391 -6.98 -14.63 -37.24
CA ARG A 391 -8.05 -15.13 -38.11
C ARG A 391 -8.57 -13.91 -38.89
N LYS A 392 -8.36 -14.00 -40.20
CA LYS A 392 -8.93 -13.15 -41.25
C LYS A 392 -10.45 -13.11 -41.16
#